data_4f3bf32defa864126cc7a140850f4fa4
#
_entry.id   4f3bf32defa864126cc7a140850f4fa4
#
_cell.length_a   1.000
_cell.length_b   1.000
_cell.length_c   1.000
_cell.angle_alpha   90.00
_cell.angle_beta   90.00
_cell.angle_gamma   90.00
#
_symmetry.space_group_name_H-M   'P 1'
#
loop_
_entity.id
_entity.type
_entity.pdbx_description
1 polymer ?
#
loop_
_entity_poly.entity_id
_entity_poly.type
_entity_poly.pdbx_seq_one_letter_code
_entity_poly.pdbx_strand_id
1 'polypeptide(L)'
;MMKKIRVWEGRKGWKHNKYTKSLTSTGEQIGFWSDGHPAFHNRGTAFWVYRTKKGEIIIHKVHWSKWTTEDDEGAFFKFANLDEAATKFHRVLQNARVI
;
A
#
# COMPACT_ATOMS: atom_id res chain seq x y z
N MET A 1 9.16 3.22 -15.78
CA MET A 1 10.27 2.27 -15.54
C MET A 1 9.82 1.17 -14.60
N MET A 2 10.04 -0.07 -14.98
CA MET A 2 9.67 -1.21 -14.15
C MET A 2 10.67 -1.40 -13.01
N LYS A 3 10.14 -1.61 -11.81
CA LYS A 3 10.91 -1.83 -10.60
C LYS A 3 10.39 -3.07 -9.87
N LYS A 4 11.17 -3.57 -8.93
CA LYS A 4 10.71 -4.61 -8.04
C LYS A 4 9.71 -4.02 -7.05
N ILE A 5 8.50 -4.57 -7.04
CA ILE A 5 7.45 -4.21 -6.10
C ILE A 5 7.47 -5.21 -4.96
N ARG A 6 7.51 -4.71 -3.73
CA ARG A 6 7.45 -5.55 -2.54
C ARG A 6 6.35 -5.07 -1.63
N VAL A 7 5.36 -5.91 -1.39
CA VAL A 7 4.26 -5.63 -0.48
C VAL A 7 4.16 -6.70 0.58
N TRP A 8 3.59 -6.36 1.72
CA TRP A 8 3.52 -7.26 2.86
C TRP A 8 2.21 -7.10 3.60
N GLU A 9 1.82 -8.15 4.29
CA GLU A 9 0.69 -8.17 5.20
C GLU A 9 1.20 -8.56 6.58
N GLY A 10 0.70 -7.90 7.62
CA GLY A 10 1.11 -8.16 8.98
C GLY A 10 1.52 -6.88 9.70
N ARG A 11 2.46 -6.99 10.62
CA ARG A 11 2.93 -5.88 11.45
C ARG A 11 4.40 -5.58 11.22
N LYS A 12 4.72 -4.31 11.15
CA LYS A 12 6.08 -3.81 11.07
C LYS A 12 6.36 -2.97 12.30
N GLY A 13 7.15 -3.51 13.20
CA GLY A 13 7.50 -2.84 14.44
C GLY A 13 8.92 -2.29 14.44
N TRP A 14 9.25 -1.53 15.48
CA TRP A 14 10.57 -0.96 15.65
C TRP A 14 11.65 -2.04 15.85
N LYS A 15 11.34 -3.08 16.63
CA LYS A 15 12.31 -4.14 16.94
C LYS A 15 12.17 -5.38 16.06
N HIS A 16 10.98 -5.70 15.61
CA HIS A 16 10.74 -6.85 14.76
C HIS A 16 9.53 -6.68 13.87
N ASN A 17 9.60 -7.37 12.75
CA ASN A 17 8.52 -7.42 11.78
C ASN A 17 7.84 -8.78 11.88
N LYS A 18 6.50 -8.79 11.87
CA LYS A 18 5.69 -10.00 11.88
C LYS A 18 4.83 -10.02 10.63
N TYR A 19 5.43 -10.44 9.52
CA TYR A 19 4.72 -10.54 8.25
C TYR A 19 4.07 -11.92 8.13
N THR A 20 2.78 -11.94 7.84
CA THR A 20 2.01 -13.17 7.59
C THR A 20 2.02 -13.54 6.12
N LYS A 21 2.16 -12.55 5.25
CA LYS A 21 2.25 -12.70 3.80
C LYS A 21 3.17 -11.66 3.22
N SER A 22 3.84 -12.01 2.14
CA SER A 22 4.56 -11.03 1.32
C SER A 22 4.45 -11.41 -0.14
N LEU A 23 4.49 -10.40 -1.01
CA LEU A 23 4.45 -10.58 -2.45
C LEU A 23 5.53 -9.71 -3.07
N THR A 24 6.31 -10.29 -3.96
CA THR A 24 7.29 -9.57 -4.76
C THR A 24 6.92 -9.72 -6.22
N SER A 25 6.87 -8.61 -6.94
CA SER A 25 6.53 -8.60 -8.35
C SER A 25 7.34 -7.54 -9.08
N THR A 26 7.28 -7.52 -10.39
CA THR A 26 7.90 -6.48 -11.20
C THR A 26 6.80 -5.59 -11.75
N GLY A 27 6.98 -4.28 -11.64
CA GLY A 27 5.98 -3.33 -12.12
C GLY A 27 6.38 -1.90 -11.81
N GLU A 28 5.38 -1.04 -11.69
CA GLU A 28 5.59 0.38 -11.40
C GLU A 28 4.52 0.89 -10.43
N GLN A 29 4.89 1.89 -9.66
CA GLN A 29 3.94 2.59 -8.81
C GLN A 29 3.17 3.59 -9.69
N ILE A 30 1.83 3.48 -9.66
CA ILE A 30 0.97 4.34 -10.48
C ILE A 30 0.16 5.33 -9.65
N GLY A 31 0.14 5.19 -8.33
CA GLY A 31 -0.58 6.12 -7.49
C GLY A 31 -0.25 5.99 -6.02
N PHE A 32 -0.63 7.03 -5.28
CA PHE A 32 -0.47 7.09 -3.84
C PHE A 32 -1.59 7.95 -3.25
N TRP A 33 -2.12 7.51 -2.10
CA TRP A 33 -3.08 8.30 -1.33
C TRP A 33 -2.88 8.04 0.15
N SER A 34 -3.03 9.10 0.95
CA SER A 34 -2.94 8.98 2.41
C SER A 34 -4.01 9.87 3.06
N ASP A 35 -4.66 9.38 4.09
CA ASP A 35 -5.63 10.11 4.87
C ASP A 35 -5.02 10.79 6.10
N GLY A 36 -3.70 10.82 6.20
CA GLY A 36 -3.01 11.49 7.28
C GLY A 36 -1.71 12.09 6.77
N HIS A 37 -1.23 13.11 7.43
CA HIS A 37 0.04 13.73 7.08
C HIS A 37 0.98 13.68 8.27
N PRO A 38 2.19 13.13 8.15
CA PRO A 38 3.12 12.97 9.27
C PRO A 38 3.47 14.26 10.01
N ALA A 39 3.35 15.42 9.34
CA ALA A 39 3.61 16.71 9.97
C ALA A 39 2.52 17.13 10.96
N PHE A 40 1.28 16.64 10.79
CA PHE A 40 0.12 17.07 11.57
C PHE A 40 -0.57 15.93 12.32
N HIS A 41 -0.28 14.70 11.99
CA HIS A 41 -0.94 13.53 12.54
C HIS A 41 0.07 12.54 13.10
N ASN A 42 -0.31 11.84 14.16
CA ASN A 42 0.53 10.79 14.74
C ASN A 42 0.22 9.42 14.16
N ARG A 43 -0.92 9.27 13.51
CA ARG A 43 -1.37 8.04 12.86
C ARG A 43 -2.05 8.37 11.56
N GLY A 44 -2.06 7.42 10.65
CA GLY A 44 -2.74 7.58 9.38
C GLY A 44 -2.74 6.27 8.59
N THR A 45 -3.47 6.28 7.48
CA THR A 45 -3.51 5.14 6.56
C THR A 45 -3.02 5.61 5.21
N ALA A 46 -2.08 4.88 4.66
CA ALA A 46 -1.50 5.17 3.35
C ALA A 46 -1.79 4.00 2.40
N PHE A 47 -1.98 4.33 1.14
CA PHE A 47 -2.24 3.38 0.06
C PHE A 47 -1.26 3.63 -1.07
N TRP A 48 -0.56 2.58 -1.47
CA TRP A 48 0.28 2.59 -2.67
C TRP A 48 -0.38 1.73 -3.72
N VAL A 49 -0.50 2.25 -4.93
CA VAL A 49 -1.10 1.54 -6.05
C VAL A 49 -0.01 1.21 -7.06
N TYR A 50 0.10 -0.06 -7.39
CA TYR A 50 1.10 -0.57 -8.33
C TYR A 50 0.43 -1.28 -9.50
N ARG A 51 1.06 -1.18 -10.66
CA ARG A 51 0.69 -1.98 -11.84
C ARG A 51 1.84 -2.94 -12.11
N THR A 52 1.55 -4.23 -12.16
CA THR A 52 2.57 -5.24 -12.47
C THR A 52 2.84 -5.29 -13.97
N LYS A 53 3.95 -5.92 -14.33
CA LYS A 53 4.31 -6.16 -15.73
C LYS A 53 3.21 -6.90 -16.51
N LYS A 54 2.42 -7.73 -15.82
CA LYS A 54 1.30 -8.48 -16.40
C LYS A 54 0.00 -7.67 -16.51
N GLY A 55 -0.02 -6.45 -16.02
CA GLY A 55 -1.21 -5.59 -16.01
C GLY A 55 -2.11 -5.74 -14.79
N GLU A 56 -1.72 -6.55 -13.83
CA GLU A 56 -2.46 -6.69 -12.58
C GLU A 56 -2.25 -5.46 -11.70
N ILE A 57 -3.23 -5.18 -10.83
CA ILE A 57 -3.14 -4.05 -9.89
C ILE A 57 -2.93 -4.60 -8.48
N ILE A 58 -1.95 -4.03 -7.78
CA ILE A 58 -1.70 -4.34 -6.37
C ILE A 58 -1.90 -3.06 -5.58
N ILE A 59 -2.75 -3.12 -4.56
CA ILE A 59 -2.93 -2.02 -3.61
C ILE A 59 -2.36 -2.44 -2.28
N HIS A 60 -1.37 -1.68 -1.79
CA HIS A 60 -0.75 -1.90 -0.49
C HIS A 60 -1.25 -0.85 0.49
N LYS A 61 -1.99 -1.28 1.49
CA LYS A 61 -2.55 -0.44 2.54
C LYS A 61 -1.69 -0.58 3.79
N VAL A 62 -1.21 0.54 4.32
CA VAL A 62 -0.44 0.55 5.57
C VAL A 62 -1.06 1.54 6.53
N HIS A 63 -1.43 1.05 7.70
CA HIS A 63 -1.83 1.89 8.81
C HIS A 63 -0.57 2.19 9.62
N TRP A 64 -0.08 3.42 9.52
CA TRP A 64 1.18 3.83 10.11
C TRP A 64 0.98 4.59 11.42
N SER A 65 2.00 4.57 12.28
CA SER A 65 2.05 5.31 13.54
C SER A 65 3.43 5.89 13.75
N LYS A 66 3.49 7.06 14.33
CA LYS A 66 4.76 7.68 14.76
C LYS A 66 5.21 7.18 16.14
N TRP A 67 4.34 6.52 16.86
CA TRP A 67 4.64 6.05 18.20
C TRP A 67 5.51 4.79 18.12
N THR A 68 6.64 4.79 18.85
CA THR A 68 7.55 3.63 18.86
C THR A 68 6.95 2.40 19.52
N THR A 69 5.90 2.59 20.33
CA THR A 69 5.19 1.50 21.00
C THR A 69 4.11 0.87 20.13
N GLU A 70 3.83 1.45 18.96
CA GLU A 70 2.81 0.95 18.05
C GLU A 70 3.45 0.44 16.77
N ASP A 71 2.98 -0.70 16.28
CA ASP A 71 3.45 -1.27 15.02
C ASP A 71 2.64 -0.69 13.86
N ASP A 72 3.27 -0.59 12.69
CA ASP A 72 2.55 -0.34 11.45
C ASP A 72 1.85 -1.64 11.04
N GLU A 73 0.60 -1.54 10.58
CA GLU A 73 -0.17 -2.68 10.10
C GLU A 73 -0.35 -2.56 8.59
N GLY A 74 0.03 -3.61 7.89
CA GLY A 74 -0.06 -3.64 6.44
C GLY A 74 -0.95 -4.75 5.92
N ALA A 75 -1.55 -4.50 4.77
CA ALA A 75 -2.30 -5.48 4.01
C ALA A 75 -2.12 -5.16 2.53
N PHE A 76 -2.21 -6.16 1.67
CA PHE A 76 -2.18 -5.92 0.23
C PHE A 76 -3.31 -6.68 -0.46
N PHE A 77 -3.73 -6.12 -1.59
CA PHE A 77 -4.83 -6.66 -2.38
C PHE A 77 -4.42 -6.68 -3.84
N LYS A 78 -4.67 -7.79 -4.51
CA LYS A 78 -4.32 -7.98 -5.91
C LYS A 78 -5.58 -8.12 -6.76
N PHE A 79 -5.63 -7.38 -7.85
CA PHE A 79 -6.77 -7.37 -8.78
C PHE A 79 -6.29 -7.60 -10.21
N ALA A 80 -7.16 -8.17 -11.03
CA ALA A 80 -6.84 -8.45 -12.43
C ALA A 80 -6.65 -7.18 -13.26
N ASN A 81 -7.37 -6.11 -12.92
CA ASN A 81 -7.34 -4.83 -13.66
C ASN A 81 -7.82 -3.68 -12.78
N LEU A 82 -7.74 -2.45 -13.31
CA LEU A 82 -8.16 -1.25 -12.58
C LEU A 82 -9.64 -1.23 -12.27
N ASP A 83 -10.49 -1.73 -13.15
CA ASP A 83 -11.94 -1.75 -12.93
C ASP A 83 -12.31 -2.59 -11.71
N GLU A 84 -11.68 -3.76 -11.59
CA GLU A 84 -11.87 -4.64 -10.45
C GLU A 84 -11.37 -4.00 -9.15
N ALA A 85 -10.20 -3.36 -9.22
CA ALA A 85 -9.63 -2.64 -8.07
C ALA A 85 -10.53 -1.47 -7.66
N ALA A 86 -11.08 -0.72 -8.62
CA ALA A 86 -11.94 0.41 -8.37
C ALA A 86 -13.26 0.01 -7.69
N THR A 87 -13.75 -1.19 -7.95
CA THR A 87 -14.96 -1.68 -7.30
C THR A 87 -14.79 -1.75 -5.79
N LYS A 88 -13.61 -2.13 -5.32
CA LYS A 88 -13.32 -2.25 -3.89
C LYS A 88 -12.69 -0.99 -3.30
N PHE A 89 -11.84 -0.31 -4.05
CA PHE A 89 -11.09 0.85 -3.58
C PHE A 89 -11.38 2.10 -4.40
N HIS A 90 -12.67 2.34 -4.69
CA HIS A 90 -13.11 3.48 -5.51
C HIS A 90 -12.55 4.82 -5.02
N ARG A 91 -12.69 5.10 -3.72
CA ARG A 91 -12.23 6.36 -3.15
C ARG A 91 -10.71 6.52 -3.25
N VAL A 92 -9.97 5.45 -3.00
CA VAL A 92 -8.51 5.47 -3.08
C VAL A 92 -8.05 5.79 -4.50
N LEU A 93 -8.60 5.09 -5.49
CA LEU A 93 -8.20 5.28 -6.89
C LEU A 93 -8.66 6.63 -7.44
N GLN A 94 -9.80 7.14 -6.97
CA GLN A 94 -10.31 8.45 -7.37
C GLN A 94 -9.41 9.58 -6.85
N ASN A 95 -8.84 9.43 -5.64
CA ASN A 95 -8.05 10.46 -4.98
C ASN A 95 -6.54 10.23 -5.06
N ALA A 96 -6.10 9.07 -5.54
CA ALA A 96 -4.69 8.75 -5.64
C ALA A 96 -3.98 9.69 -6.61
N ARG A 97 -2.83 10.22 -6.18
CA ARG A 97 -1.99 11.02 -7.06
C ARG A 97 -1.25 10.07 -8.01
N VAL A 98 -1.38 10.35 -9.30
CA VAL A 98 -0.63 9.63 -10.33
C VAL A 98 0.82 10.08 -10.26
N ILE A 99 1.70 9.11 -10.21
CA ILE A 99 3.14 9.36 -10.15
C ILE A 99 3.76 9.14 -11.53
#